data_784adc5d933119d63c9a5a8f7166db10
#
_entry.id   784adc5d933119d63c9a5a8f7166db10
#
_cell.length_a   1.000
_cell.length_b   1.000
_cell.length_c   1.000
_cell.angle_alpha   90.00
_cell.angle_beta   90.00
_cell.angle_gamma   90.00
#
_symmetry.space_group_name_H-M   'P 1'
#
loop_
_entity.id
_entity.type
_entity.pdbx_description
1 polymer ?
#
loop_
_entity_poly.entity_id
_entity_poly.type
_entity_poly.pdbx_seq_one_letter_code
_entity_poly.pdbx_strand_id
1 'polypeptide(L)'
;MRHRSAKLLALLLCILLACSVLGGCAQAEQQKYSTSFFDVFDTVTTIIGYADSQETFDRVVGEARQQFVRYHQVFDGYNAYDGVHNLYYVNQNAASGPVPAEPELMTLLAWIRDLQPSLEGRVNVAMGAVLRLWHDAREAGVALPDEAALREAAGHVDMSQVILDEQAGTVYFADPELSLDLGAVAKGYTAERVAQWMLGSEMPSFIISAGGNVRCGQKPLDGRDRWGISIQDPGPADGLPGTGYMDVLYLTNLS
;
A
#
# COMPACT_ATOMS: atom_id res chain seq x y z
N MET A 1 -53.25 -37.55 -37.10
CA MET A 1 -52.91 -37.39 -35.69
C MET A 1 -51.37 -37.31 -35.44
N ARG A 2 -50.52 -38.10 -36.11
CA ARG A 2 -49.05 -38.15 -35.93
C ARG A 2 -48.33 -36.81 -36.15
N HIS A 3 -48.71 -35.95 -37.08
CA HIS A 3 -48.08 -34.67 -37.38
C HIS A 3 -48.34 -33.57 -36.34
N ARG A 4 -49.45 -33.62 -35.61
CA ARG A 4 -49.75 -32.66 -34.52
C ARG A 4 -48.91 -32.96 -33.27
N SER A 5 -48.68 -34.22 -32.94
CA SER A 5 -47.89 -34.68 -31.83
C SER A 5 -46.38 -34.32 -31.99
N ALA A 6 -45.83 -34.44 -33.22
CA ALA A 6 -44.47 -34.08 -33.53
C ALA A 6 -44.22 -32.57 -33.40
N LYS A 7 -45.19 -31.72 -33.82
CA LYS A 7 -45.06 -30.25 -33.64
C LYS A 7 -45.17 -29.82 -32.19
N LEU A 8 -45.98 -30.48 -31.37
CA LEU A 8 -46.06 -30.23 -29.93
C LEU A 8 -44.79 -30.66 -29.22
N LEU A 9 -44.17 -31.78 -29.59
CA LEU A 9 -42.91 -32.25 -29.03
C LEU A 9 -41.77 -31.32 -29.38
N ALA A 10 -41.71 -30.83 -30.62
CA ALA A 10 -40.70 -29.84 -31.05
C ALA A 10 -40.85 -28.52 -30.32
N LEU A 11 -42.08 -28.03 -30.10
CA LEU A 11 -42.36 -26.81 -29.35
C LEU A 11 -41.94 -26.93 -27.87
N LEU A 12 -42.23 -28.06 -27.23
CA LEU A 12 -41.82 -28.38 -25.87
C LEU A 12 -40.28 -28.45 -25.72
N LEU A 13 -39.61 -29.04 -26.72
CA LEU A 13 -38.14 -29.09 -26.74
C LEU A 13 -37.50 -27.70 -26.90
N CYS A 14 -38.09 -26.84 -27.74
CA CYS A 14 -37.64 -25.44 -27.90
C CYS A 14 -37.88 -24.62 -26.63
N ILE A 15 -38.99 -24.84 -25.93
CA ILE A 15 -39.28 -24.17 -24.66
C ILE A 15 -38.32 -24.65 -23.58
N LEU A 16 -38.01 -25.95 -23.49
CA LEU A 16 -37.02 -26.49 -22.57
C LEU A 16 -35.61 -25.98 -22.86
N LEU A 17 -35.18 -25.88 -24.10
CA LEU A 17 -33.92 -25.26 -24.52
C LEU A 17 -33.89 -23.76 -24.25
N ALA A 18 -34.96 -23.02 -24.46
CA ALA A 18 -35.06 -21.59 -24.12
C ALA A 18 -35.02 -21.36 -22.61
N CYS A 19 -35.67 -22.21 -21.80
CA CYS A 19 -35.61 -22.15 -20.34
C CYS A 19 -34.21 -22.50 -19.79
N SER A 20 -33.46 -23.37 -20.43
CA SER A 20 -32.06 -23.67 -20.02
C SER A 20 -31.07 -22.55 -20.36
N VAL A 21 -31.36 -21.73 -21.37
CA VAL A 21 -30.55 -20.53 -21.71
C VAL A 21 -30.95 -19.34 -20.86
N LEU A 22 -32.18 -19.33 -20.29
CA LEU A 22 -32.65 -18.29 -19.33
C LEU A 22 -32.28 -18.60 -17.87
N GLY A 23 -31.63 -19.73 -17.57
CA GLY A 23 -30.88 -19.96 -16.35
C GLY A 23 -29.69 -19.01 -16.33
N GLY A 24 -30.00 -17.70 -16.32
CA GLY A 24 -28.99 -16.63 -16.27
C GLY A 24 -28.01 -16.90 -15.14
N CYS A 25 -26.75 -16.64 -15.36
CA CYS A 25 -25.75 -16.57 -14.33
C CYS A 25 -26.35 -15.74 -13.18
N ALA A 26 -26.87 -16.41 -12.16
CA ALA A 26 -27.11 -15.75 -10.88
C ALA A 26 -25.74 -15.24 -10.46
N GLN A 27 -25.55 -13.93 -10.56
CA GLN A 27 -24.33 -13.31 -10.07
C GLN A 27 -24.21 -13.73 -8.61
N ALA A 28 -23.13 -14.42 -8.26
CA ALA A 28 -22.95 -14.91 -6.91
C ALA A 28 -23.08 -13.73 -5.94
N GLU A 29 -23.83 -13.94 -4.86
CA GLU A 29 -24.05 -12.90 -3.87
C GLU A 29 -22.73 -12.53 -3.24
N GLN A 30 -22.34 -11.27 -3.36
CA GLN A 30 -21.09 -10.77 -2.83
C GLN A 30 -21.18 -10.67 -1.31
N GLN A 31 -20.27 -11.35 -0.62
CA GLN A 31 -20.19 -11.36 0.85
C GLN A 31 -18.99 -10.53 1.32
N LYS A 32 -19.11 -9.95 2.50
CA LYS A 32 -18.07 -9.15 3.13
C LYS A 32 -17.13 -10.04 3.92
N TYR A 33 -15.84 -9.96 3.61
CA TYR A 33 -14.74 -10.65 4.29
C TYR A 33 -13.74 -9.67 4.86
N SER A 34 -12.92 -10.11 5.81
CA SER A 34 -11.87 -9.30 6.42
C SER A 34 -10.71 -10.17 6.88
N THR A 35 -9.49 -9.68 6.71
CA THR A 35 -8.28 -10.29 7.26
C THR A 35 -7.26 -9.24 7.64
N SER A 36 -6.29 -9.62 8.50
CA SER A 36 -5.19 -8.76 8.90
C SER A 36 -3.88 -9.55 8.91
N PHE A 37 -2.77 -8.87 8.61
CA PHE A 37 -1.42 -9.40 8.71
C PHE A 37 -0.48 -8.35 9.31
N PHE A 38 0.69 -8.80 9.87
CA PHE A 38 1.54 -8.00 10.75
C PHE A 38 3.01 -8.01 10.32
N ASP A 39 3.33 -8.62 9.20
CA ASP A 39 4.67 -8.96 8.77
C ASP A 39 5.28 -7.97 7.77
N VAL A 40 4.67 -6.78 7.64
CA VAL A 40 5.13 -5.74 6.71
C VAL A 40 5.04 -4.35 7.35
N PHE A 41 6.05 -3.52 7.11
CA PHE A 41 6.12 -2.12 7.55
C PHE A 41 5.92 -1.90 9.06
N ASP A 42 6.23 -2.89 9.89
CA ASP A 42 6.12 -2.87 11.35
C ASP A 42 4.73 -2.40 11.83
N THR A 43 3.69 -2.80 11.13
CA THR A 43 2.33 -2.37 11.42
C THR A 43 1.29 -3.43 11.07
N VAL A 44 0.07 -3.22 11.56
CA VAL A 44 -1.10 -4.00 11.15
C VAL A 44 -1.58 -3.51 9.79
N THR A 45 -1.66 -4.43 8.82
CA THR A 45 -2.37 -4.19 7.57
C THR A 45 -3.67 -4.99 7.58
N THR A 46 -4.79 -4.32 7.41
CA THR A 46 -6.13 -4.94 7.34
C THR A 46 -6.72 -4.72 5.95
N ILE A 47 -7.26 -5.78 5.36
CA ILE A 47 -8.01 -5.72 4.12
C ILE A 47 -9.44 -6.21 4.40
N ILE A 48 -10.41 -5.38 4.05
CA ILE A 48 -11.83 -5.70 4.05
C ILE A 48 -12.29 -5.62 2.61
N GLY A 49 -13.04 -6.62 2.13
CA GLY A 49 -13.52 -6.62 0.74
C GLY A 49 -14.79 -7.44 0.55
N TYR A 50 -15.42 -7.26 -0.59
CA TYR A 50 -16.57 -8.05 -1.02
C TYR A 50 -16.15 -9.00 -2.13
N ALA A 51 -16.38 -10.30 -1.93
CA ALA A 51 -16.08 -11.35 -2.88
C ALA A 51 -17.27 -12.33 -2.97
N ASP A 52 -17.33 -13.08 -4.05
CA ASP A 52 -18.36 -14.11 -4.26
C ASP A 52 -18.13 -15.36 -3.39
N SER A 53 -16.91 -15.57 -2.92
CA SER A 53 -16.52 -16.71 -2.09
C SER A 53 -15.34 -16.38 -1.21
N GLN A 54 -15.14 -17.16 -0.13
CA GLN A 54 -13.95 -17.11 0.72
C GLN A 54 -12.70 -17.43 -0.09
N GLU A 55 -12.76 -18.37 -1.02
CA GLU A 55 -11.65 -18.77 -1.89
C GLU A 55 -11.16 -17.59 -2.76
N THR A 56 -12.08 -16.87 -3.40
CA THR A 56 -11.77 -15.65 -4.17
C THR A 56 -11.14 -14.59 -3.28
N PHE A 57 -11.72 -14.37 -2.08
CA PHE A 57 -11.17 -13.42 -1.12
C PHE A 57 -9.74 -13.77 -0.71
N ASP A 58 -9.51 -15.02 -0.29
CA ASP A 58 -8.20 -15.48 0.18
C ASP A 58 -7.14 -15.41 -0.91
N ARG A 59 -7.49 -15.72 -2.14
CA ARG A 59 -6.59 -15.62 -3.30
C ARG A 59 -6.21 -14.16 -3.58
N VAL A 60 -7.18 -13.27 -3.71
CA VAL A 60 -6.92 -11.84 -4.00
C VAL A 60 -6.11 -11.19 -2.87
N VAL A 61 -6.45 -11.48 -1.62
CA VAL A 61 -5.69 -10.96 -0.47
C VAL A 61 -4.30 -11.57 -0.39
N GLY A 62 -4.14 -12.85 -0.74
CA GLY A 62 -2.84 -13.52 -0.82
C GLY A 62 -1.90 -12.82 -1.82
N GLU A 63 -2.41 -12.48 -3.00
CA GLU A 63 -1.66 -11.73 -4.03
C GLU A 63 -1.38 -10.27 -3.58
N ALA A 64 -2.34 -9.60 -2.96
CA ALA A 64 -2.15 -8.27 -2.38
C ALA A 64 -1.05 -8.28 -1.30
N ARG A 65 -1.05 -9.27 -0.39
CA ARG A 65 -0.03 -9.42 0.64
C ARG A 65 1.36 -9.66 0.03
N GLN A 66 1.47 -10.46 -1.03
CA GLN A 66 2.75 -10.65 -1.73
C GLN A 66 3.30 -9.32 -2.26
N GLN A 67 2.46 -8.43 -2.79
CA GLN A 67 2.89 -7.10 -3.21
C GLN A 67 3.32 -6.24 -2.01
N PHE A 68 2.59 -6.27 -0.89
CA PHE A 68 3.01 -5.59 0.34
C PHE A 68 4.37 -6.08 0.83
N VAL A 69 4.63 -7.39 0.81
CA VAL A 69 5.93 -7.98 1.17
C VAL A 69 7.03 -7.48 0.22
N ARG A 70 6.78 -7.48 -1.09
CA ARG A 70 7.73 -6.97 -2.08
C ARG A 70 8.09 -5.51 -1.81
N TYR A 71 7.10 -4.64 -1.66
CA TYR A 71 7.34 -3.22 -1.37
C TYR A 71 8.02 -2.99 -0.02
N HIS A 72 7.67 -3.77 1.01
CA HIS A 72 8.36 -3.72 2.29
C HIS A 72 9.84 -4.02 2.12
N GLN A 73 10.21 -5.10 1.43
CA GLN A 73 11.61 -5.45 1.19
C GLN A 73 12.36 -4.38 0.38
N VAL A 74 11.72 -3.81 -0.64
CA VAL A 74 12.32 -2.79 -1.50
C VAL A 74 12.54 -1.46 -0.78
N PHE A 75 11.60 -1.06 0.09
CA PHE A 75 11.63 0.23 0.77
C PHE A 75 12.29 0.18 2.16
N ASP A 76 12.72 -1.01 2.61
CA ASP A 76 13.42 -1.18 3.89
C ASP A 76 14.80 -0.53 3.84
N GLY A 77 15.02 0.47 4.71
CA GLY A 77 16.28 1.17 4.89
C GLY A 77 17.18 0.57 5.96
N TYR A 78 16.76 -0.52 6.62
CA TYR A 78 17.42 -1.08 7.80
C TYR A 78 17.95 -2.49 7.58
N ASN A 79 17.31 -3.31 6.73
CA ASN A 79 17.68 -4.69 6.50
C ASN A 79 18.02 -4.97 5.03
N ALA A 80 19.02 -5.86 4.83
CA ALA A 80 19.35 -6.40 3.52
C ALA A 80 18.48 -7.63 3.21
N TYR A 81 18.17 -7.81 1.93
CA TYR A 81 17.49 -8.99 1.39
C TYR A 81 18.29 -9.55 0.22
N ASP A 82 18.48 -10.86 0.18
CA ASP A 82 19.27 -11.52 -0.84
C ASP A 82 18.79 -11.21 -2.26
N GLY A 83 19.67 -10.66 -3.09
CA GLY A 83 19.36 -10.31 -4.47
C GLY A 83 18.46 -9.08 -4.66
N VAL A 84 18.19 -8.29 -3.61
CA VAL A 84 17.36 -7.08 -3.67
C VAL A 84 18.23 -5.85 -3.45
N HIS A 85 18.33 -4.98 -4.46
CA HIS A 85 18.98 -3.67 -4.35
C HIS A 85 17.98 -2.64 -3.76
N ASN A 86 17.64 -2.86 -2.50
CA ASN A 86 16.66 -2.08 -1.75
C ASN A 86 17.22 -0.75 -1.22
N LEU A 87 16.43 -0.01 -0.45
CA LEU A 87 16.83 1.26 0.15
C LEU A 87 18.06 1.10 1.07
N TYR A 88 18.14 0.00 1.85
CA TYR A 88 19.32 -0.27 2.68
C TYR A 88 20.58 -0.40 1.83
N TYR A 89 20.53 -1.18 0.74
CA TYR A 89 21.65 -1.33 -0.18
C TYR A 89 22.07 0.03 -0.78
N VAL A 90 21.12 0.84 -1.21
CA VAL A 90 21.37 2.19 -1.74
C VAL A 90 22.05 3.06 -0.69
N ASN A 91 21.52 3.12 0.54
CA ASN A 91 22.09 3.91 1.63
C ASN A 91 23.53 3.51 1.99
N GLN A 92 23.88 2.23 1.85
CA GLN A 92 25.23 1.74 2.17
C GLN A 92 26.26 2.00 1.06
N ASN A 93 25.86 2.21 -0.17
CA ASN A 93 26.77 2.15 -1.30
C ASN A 93 26.74 3.40 -2.21
N ALA A 94 25.64 4.16 -2.23
CA ALA A 94 25.44 5.25 -3.19
C ALA A 94 26.39 6.45 -3.01
N ALA A 95 26.99 6.61 -1.85
CA ALA A 95 28.02 7.64 -1.60
C ALA A 95 29.37 7.34 -2.31
N SER A 96 29.63 6.06 -2.60
CA SER A 96 30.89 5.65 -3.26
C SER A 96 30.82 5.71 -4.80
N GLY A 97 29.62 5.87 -5.36
CA GLY A 97 29.36 5.93 -6.80
C GLY A 97 27.92 5.52 -7.13
N PRO A 98 27.49 5.66 -8.40
CA PRO A 98 26.17 5.22 -8.81
C PRO A 98 25.98 3.72 -8.58
N VAL A 99 24.87 3.35 -7.91
CA VAL A 99 24.52 1.96 -7.61
C VAL A 99 23.16 1.61 -8.18
N PRO A 100 22.93 0.36 -8.60
CA PRO A 100 21.62 -0.07 -9.05
C PRO A 100 20.60 -0.04 -7.90
N ALA A 101 19.35 0.29 -8.22
CA ALA A 101 18.23 0.21 -7.31
C ALA A 101 17.06 -0.53 -7.96
N GLU A 102 16.21 -1.15 -7.14
CA GLU A 102 15.02 -1.83 -7.64
C GLU A 102 14.09 -0.86 -8.41
N PRO A 103 13.44 -1.30 -9.49
CA PRO A 103 12.58 -0.44 -10.31
C PRO A 103 11.47 0.27 -9.51
N GLU A 104 10.92 -0.40 -8.50
CA GLU A 104 9.89 0.16 -7.63
C GLU A 104 10.46 1.29 -6.75
N LEU A 105 11.71 1.16 -6.29
CA LEU A 105 12.42 2.19 -5.54
C LEU A 105 12.71 3.40 -6.41
N MET A 106 13.25 3.17 -7.62
CA MET A 106 13.48 4.23 -8.61
C MET A 106 12.21 5.01 -8.93
N THR A 107 11.10 4.30 -9.14
CA THR A 107 9.80 4.92 -9.43
C THR A 107 9.33 5.80 -8.27
N LEU A 108 9.46 5.32 -7.04
CA LEU A 108 9.06 6.11 -5.86
C LEU A 108 9.97 7.33 -5.67
N LEU A 109 11.28 7.18 -5.81
CA LEU A 109 12.23 8.29 -5.64
C LEU A 109 12.05 9.36 -6.72
N ALA A 110 11.84 8.97 -7.99
CA ALA A 110 11.54 9.88 -9.07
C ALA A 110 10.23 10.65 -8.80
N TRP A 111 9.18 9.97 -8.39
CA TRP A 111 7.90 10.59 -8.02
C TRP A 111 8.05 11.57 -6.85
N ILE A 112 8.82 11.24 -5.81
CA ILE A 112 9.09 12.15 -4.68
C ILE A 112 9.87 13.36 -5.15
N ARG A 113 10.92 13.21 -5.97
CA ARG A 113 11.69 14.31 -6.55
C ARG A 113 10.78 15.28 -7.31
N ASP A 114 9.90 14.76 -8.14
CA ASP A 114 8.99 15.56 -8.96
C ASP A 114 7.92 16.30 -8.12
N LEU A 115 7.57 15.74 -6.95
CA LEU A 115 6.64 16.37 -6.00
C LEU A 115 7.28 17.43 -5.11
N GLN A 116 8.61 17.44 -4.93
CA GLN A 116 9.31 18.35 -4.01
C GLN A 116 8.86 19.82 -4.09
N PRO A 117 8.66 20.43 -5.29
CA PRO A 117 8.20 21.80 -5.38
C PRO A 117 6.83 22.03 -4.73
N SER A 118 5.94 21.01 -4.77
CA SER A 118 4.60 21.08 -4.20
C SER A 118 4.56 20.80 -2.70
N LEU A 119 5.59 20.18 -2.16
CA LEU A 119 5.67 19.81 -0.74
C LEU A 119 6.21 20.93 0.15
N GLU A 120 6.74 22.01 -0.44
CA GLU A 120 7.25 23.18 0.30
C GLU A 120 8.22 22.81 1.45
N GLY A 121 9.00 21.76 1.28
CA GLY A 121 9.94 21.25 2.31
C GLY A 121 9.27 20.52 3.49
N ARG A 122 7.95 20.28 3.48
CA ARG A 122 7.24 19.62 4.59
C ARG A 122 7.44 18.11 4.63
N VAL A 123 7.86 17.52 3.52
CA VAL A 123 8.24 16.11 3.44
C VAL A 123 9.62 16.03 2.82
N ASN A 124 10.56 15.40 3.52
CA ASN A 124 11.92 15.23 3.07
C ASN A 124 12.39 13.79 3.36
N VAL A 125 12.59 12.99 2.33
CA VAL A 125 13.08 11.61 2.47
C VAL A 125 14.60 11.52 2.60
N ALA A 126 15.35 12.63 2.41
CA ALA A 126 16.79 12.68 2.67
C ALA A 126 17.13 12.87 4.16
N MET A 127 16.16 12.66 5.06
CA MET A 127 16.37 12.75 6.50
C MET A 127 16.88 11.46 7.15
N GLY A 128 17.32 10.47 6.37
CA GLY A 128 17.72 9.17 6.89
C GLY A 128 18.81 9.23 7.94
N ALA A 129 19.83 10.10 7.79
CA ALA A 129 20.88 10.28 8.78
C ALA A 129 20.34 10.73 10.15
N VAL A 130 19.40 11.68 10.17
CA VAL A 130 18.73 12.16 11.40
C VAL A 130 17.83 11.07 11.99
N LEU A 131 17.01 10.41 11.16
CA LEU A 131 16.05 9.40 11.60
C LEU A 131 16.74 8.13 12.12
N ARG A 132 17.93 7.81 11.61
CA ARG A 132 18.77 6.72 12.12
C ARG A 132 19.16 6.94 13.58
N LEU A 133 19.55 8.14 13.96
CA LEU A 133 19.90 8.46 15.34
C LEU A 133 18.72 8.27 16.29
N TRP A 134 17.50 8.63 15.86
CA TRP A 134 16.28 8.39 16.63
C TRP A 134 15.92 6.91 16.70
N HIS A 135 16.12 6.18 15.62
CA HIS A 135 15.91 4.72 15.61
C HIS A 135 16.86 4.04 16.59
N ASP A 136 18.15 4.32 16.51
CA ASP A 136 19.18 3.70 17.34
C ASP A 136 18.99 4.03 18.82
N ALA A 137 18.62 5.27 19.15
CA ALA A 137 18.30 5.68 20.53
C ALA A 137 17.11 4.89 21.08
N ARG A 138 16.06 4.69 20.28
CA ARG A 138 14.87 3.92 20.67
C ARG A 138 15.22 2.44 20.90
N GLU A 139 16.01 1.83 20.01
CA GLU A 139 16.46 0.42 20.15
C GLU A 139 17.37 0.25 21.38
N ALA A 140 18.21 1.23 21.67
CA ALA A 140 19.06 1.23 22.86
C ALA A 140 18.31 1.57 24.17
N GLY A 141 17.03 1.93 24.11
CA GLY A 141 16.25 2.36 25.27
C GLY A 141 16.70 3.71 25.85
N VAL A 142 17.37 4.55 25.05
CA VAL A 142 17.82 5.90 25.44
C VAL A 142 16.73 6.91 25.11
N ALA A 143 16.45 7.84 26.03
CA ALA A 143 15.35 8.78 25.90
C ALA A 143 15.49 9.75 24.71
N LEU A 144 16.72 10.25 24.46
CA LEU A 144 17.01 11.22 23.40
C LEU A 144 18.38 10.89 22.76
N PRO A 145 18.54 11.05 21.43
CA PRO A 145 19.84 11.04 20.78
C PRO A 145 20.72 12.21 21.24
N ASP A 146 22.02 12.11 20.98
CA ASP A 146 22.97 13.20 21.21
C ASP A 146 22.64 14.42 20.33
N GLU A 147 22.56 15.60 20.95
CA GLU A 147 22.15 16.84 20.26
C GLU A 147 23.21 17.30 19.23
N ALA A 148 24.50 17.09 19.49
CA ALA A 148 25.55 17.47 18.54
C ALA A 148 25.50 16.57 17.30
N ALA A 149 25.32 15.26 17.49
CA ALA A 149 25.13 14.32 16.40
C ALA A 149 23.87 14.64 15.57
N LEU A 150 22.76 15.03 16.21
CA LEU A 150 21.53 15.45 15.48
C LEU A 150 21.78 16.71 14.64
N ARG A 151 22.52 17.69 15.14
CA ARG A 151 22.85 18.92 14.40
C ARG A 151 23.76 18.64 13.20
N GLU A 152 24.74 17.76 13.36
CA GLU A 152 25.61 17.31 12.27
C GLU A 152 24.80 16.60 11.20
N ALA A 153 24.01 15.56 11.56
CA ALA A 153 23.17 14.83 10.64
C ALA A 153 22.16 15.73 9.90
N ALA A 154 21.64 16.78 10.55
CA ALA A 154 20.76 17.76 9.93
C ALA A 154 21.44 18.63 8.84
N GLY A 155 22.78 18.61 8.77
CA GLY A 155 23.52 19.21 7.66
C GLY A 155 23.47 18.41 6.36
N HIS A 156 23.07 17.14 6.40
CA HIS A 156 23.13 16.17 5.31
C HIS A 156 21.73 15.72 4.84
N VAL A 157 20.81 16.68 4.68
CA VAL A 157 19.40 16.41 4.37
C VAL A 157 18.94 17.05 3.05
N ASP A 158 19.88 17.49 2.21
CA ASP A 158 19.56 18.15 0.94
C ASP A 158 19.19 17.12 -0.15
N MET A 159 17.90 17.03 -0.48
CA MET A 159 17.39 16.13 -1.51
C MET A 159 18.00 16.39 -2.90
N SER A 160 18.56 17.57 -3.17
CA SER A 160 19.23 17.88 -4.43
C SER A 160 20.55 17.10 -4.61
N GLN A 161 21.11 16.56 -3.53
CA GLN A 161 22.30 15.70 -3.54
C GLN A 161 21.98 14.24 -3.90
N VAL A 162 20.69 13.87 -4.04
CA VAL A 162 20.26 12.56 -4.52
C VAL A 162 20.13 12.59 -6.04
N ILE A 163 21.06 11.96 -6.73
CA ILE A 163 21.12 11.92 -8.19
C ILE A 163 20.53 10.62 -8.68
N LEU A 164 19.46 10.71 -9.46
CA LEU A 164 18.76 9.56 -10.06
C LEU A 164 19.05 9.51 -11.56
N ASP A 165 19.59 8.39 -12.03
CA ASP A 165 19.63 8.07 -13.45
C ASP A 165 18.56 7.01 -13.74
N GLU A 166 17.39 7.47 -14.19
CA GLU A 166 16.23 6.61 -14.47
C GLU A 166 16.49 5.69 -15.68
N GLN A 167 17.35 6.11 -16.62
CA GLN A 167 17.69 5.30 -17.79
C GLN A 167 18.64 4.14 -17.40
N ALA A 168 19.62 4.40 -16.54
CA ALA A 168 20.54 3.40 -16.03
C ALA A 168 19.97 2.61 -14.85
N GLY A 169 18.90 3.08 -14.21
CA GLY A 169 18.32 2.49 -12.98
C GLY A 169 19.25 2.63 -11.78
N THR A 170 19.96 3.76 -11.65
CA THR A 170 20.95 3.96 -10.58
C THR A 170 20.69 5.19 -9.72
N VAL A 171 21.17 5.10 -8.47
CA VAL A 171 21.15 6.19 -7.48
C VAL A 171 22.57 6.51 -7.06
N TYR A 172 22.89 7.79 -6.92
CA TYR A 172 24.16 8.29 -6.40
C TYR A 172 23.90 9.43 -5.39
N PHE A 173 24.66 9.46 -4.30
CA PHE A 173 24.67 10.55 -3.33
C PHE A 173 25.91 11.42 -3.50
N ALA A 174 25.69 12.68 -3.90
CA ALA A 174 26.81 13.63 -4.00
C ALA A 174 27.33 14.09 -2.63
N ASP A 175 26.48 14.01 -1.60
CA ASP A 175 26.87 14.17 -0.20
C ASP A 175 27.09 12.76 0.42
N PRO A 176 28.32 12.44 0.88
CA PRO A 176 28.64 11.10 1.38
C PRO A 176 27.96 10.74 2.72
N GLU A 177 27.50 11.73 3.48
CA GLU A 177 26.81 11.53 4.76
C GLU A 177 25.29 11.48 4.61
N LEU A 178 24.77 11.72 3.38
CA LEU A 178 23.35 11.65 3.12
C LEU A 178 22.83 10.21 3.23
N SER A 179 21.63 10.07 3.78
CA SER A 179 20.90 8.81 3.81
C SER A 179 19.42 9.06 3.58
N LEU A 180 18.75 8.11 2.93
CA LEU A 180 17.31 8.17 2.66
C LEU A 180 16.52 7.39 3.71
N ASP A 181 15.32 7.89 4.05
CA ASP A 181 14.31 7.18 4.82
C ASP A 181 12.92 7.39 4.18
N LEU A 182 12.22 6.30 3.94
CA LEU A 182 10.91 6.29 3.28
C LEU A 182 9.74 6.09 4.26
N GLY A 183 9.98 6.05 5.57
CA GLY A 183 8.97 5.76 6.59
C GLY A 183 7.73 6.65 6.52
N ALA A 184 7.88 7.91 6.12
CA ALA A 184 6.77 8.86 5.97
C ALA A 184 5.90 8.61 4.74
N VAL A 185 6.40 7.90 3.72
CA VAL A 185 5.72 7.78 2.41
C VAL A 185 5.45 6.33 1.99
N ALA A 186 6.30 5.38 2.38
CA ALA A 186 6.29 4.00 1.88
C ALA A 186 4.95 3.28 2.10
N LYS A 187 4.34 3.39 3.28
CA LYS A 187 3.07 2.72 3.60
C LYS A 187 1.92 3.22 2.74
N GLY A 188 1.76 4.54 2.66
CA GLY A 188 0.70 5.15 1.84
C GLY A 188 0.87 4.86 0.36
N TYR A 189 2.10 4.97 -0.15
CA TYR A 189 2.42 4.64 -1.53
C TYR A 189 2.12 3.16 -1.84
N THR A 190 2.55 2.24 -0.97
CA THR A 190 2.27 0.81 -1.15
C THR A 190 0.78 0.52 -1.14
N ALA A 191 0.02 1.10 -0.19
CA ALA A 191 -1.42 0.94 -0.12
C ALA A 191 -2.10 1.41 -1.42
N GLU A 192 -1.67 2.54 -2.00
CA GLU A 192 -2.17 3.03 -3.28
C GLU A 192 -1.81 2.08 -4.44
N ARG A 193 -0.57 1.59 -4.52
CA ARG A 193 -0.14 0.67 -5.60
C ARG A 193 -0.93 -0.64 -5.58
N VAL A 194 -1.08 -1.23 -4.39
CA VAL A 194 -1.88 -2.45 -4.20
C VAL A 194 -3.35 -2.19 -4.50
N ALA A 195 -3.89 -1.04 -4.07
CA ALA A 195 -5.28 -0.68 -4.37
C ALA A 195 -5.55 -0.52 -5.87
N GLN A 196 -4.64 0.09 -6.62
CA GLN A 196 -4.76 0.20 -8.08
C GLN A 196 -4.82 -1.18 -8.75
N TRP A 197 -4.00 -2.14 -8.28
CA TRP A 197 -4.06 -3.51 -8.75
C TRP A 197 -5.40 -4.18 -8.35
N MET A 198 -5.84 -4.02 -7.09
CA MET A 198 -7.09 -4.61 -6.59
C MET A 198 -8.34 -4.09 -7.32
N LEU A 199 -8.34 -2.83 -7.77
CA LEU A 199 -9.43 -2.28 -8.58
C LEU A 199 -9.64 -3.03 -9.92
N GLY A 200 -8.60 -3.65 -10.45
CA GLY A 200 -8.66 -4.51 -11.65
C GLY A 200 -8.87 -5.99 -11.35
N SER A 201 -8.97 -6.39 -10.08
CA SER A 201 -9.18 -7.78 -9.65
C SER A 201 -10.68 -8.14 -9.60
N GLU A 202 -10.95 -9.38 -9.18
CA GLU A 202 -12.33 -9.86 -8.90
C GLU A 202 -12.93 -9.25 -7.62
N MET A 203 -12.16 -8.45 -6.86
CA MET A 203 -12.58 -7.82 -5.62
C MET A 203 -12.33 -6.30 -5.65
N PRO A 204 -13.00 -5.52 -6.51
CA PRO A 204 -12.78 -4.08 -6.63
C PRO A 204 -13.42 -3.24 -5.50
N SER A 205 -14.34 -3.83 -4.72
CA SER A 205 -14.97 -3.20 -3.55
C SER A 205 -14.24 -3.62 -2.28
N PHE A 206 -13.38 -2.73 -1.77
CA PHE A 206 -12.50 -3.03 -0.63
C PHE A 206 -12.11 -1.78 0.16
N ILE A 207 -11.55 -2.01 1.36
CA ILE A 207 -10.73 -1.08 2.14
C ILE A 207 -9.39 -1.76 2.43
N ILE A 208 -8.30 -1.04 2.24
CA ILE A 208 -6.97 -1.34 2.77
C ILE A 208 -6.69 -0.34 3.89
N SER A 209 -6.28 -0.81 5.07
CA SER A 209 -5.75 0.01 6.15
C SER A 209 -4.35 -0.49 6.52
N ALA A 210 -3.32 0.25 6.15
CA ALA A 210 -1.92 -0.06 6.43
C ALA A 210 -1.39 0.90 7.51
N GLY A 211 -1.47 0.48 8.79
CA GLY A 211 -1.03 1.30 9.91
C GLY A 211 -1.70 2.67 9.99
N GLY A 212 -2.99 2.75 9.63
CA GLY A 212 -3.75 4.01 9.60
C GLY A 212 -3.72 4.75 8.26
N ASN A 213 -2.88 4.35 7.29
CA ASN A 213 -3.04 4.81 5.91
C ASN A 213 -4.17 4.01 5.27
N VAL A 214 -5.29 4.67 4.98
CA VAL A 214 -6.51 4.00 4.49
C VAL A 214 -6.74 4.34 3.02
N ARG A 215 -6.97 3.30 2.21
CA ARG A 215 -7.33 3.41 0.80
C ARG A 215 -8.60 2.59 0.50
N CYS A 216 -9.62 3.25 -0.03
CA CYS A 216 -10.88 2.60 -0.43
C CYS A 216 -10.91 2.33 -1.93
N GLY A 217 -11.39 1.14 -2.31
CA GLY A 217 -11.79 0.82 -3.68
C GLY A 217 -13.20 1.31 -4.02
N GLN A 218 -13.91 0.55 -4.85
CA GLN A 218 -15.29 0.86 -5.19
C GLN A 218 -16.19 0.84 -3.95
N LYS A 219 -17.40 1.40 -4.06
CA LYS A 219 -18.36 1.47 -2.96
C LYS A 219 -18.67 0.10 -2.36
N PRO A 220 -19.05 0.04 -1.07
CA PRO A 220 -19.49 -1.22 -0.44
C PRO A 220 -20.71 -1.82 -1.16
N LEU A 221 -20.87 -3.14 -1.07
CA LEU A 221 -21.97 -3.86 -1.73
C LEU A 221 -23.09 -4.25 -0.76
N ASP A 222 -23.18 -3.59 0.39
CA ASP A 222 -24.20 -3.78 1.44
C ASP A 222 -25.29 -2.70 1.43
N GLY A 223 -25.47 -1.99 0.33
CA GLY A 223 -26.46 -0.92 0.16
C GLY A 223 -25.98 0.47 0.53
N ARG A 224 -24.79 0.61 1.12
CA ARG A 224 -24.17 1.93 1.38
C ARG A 224 -23.50 2.47 0.11
N ASP A 225 -23.53 3.77 -0.08
CA ASP A 225 -22.88 4.43 -1.22
C ASP A 225 -21.38 4.73 -0.98
N ARG A 226 -20.94 4.74 0.28
CA ARG A 226 -19.57 5.10 0.67
C ARG A 226 -19.10 4.27 1.86
N TRP A 227 -17.78 4.13 1.97
CA TRP A 227 -17.12 3.59 3.16
C TRP A 227 -17.06 4.68 4.23
N GLY A 228 -17.32 4.32 5.49
CA GLY A 228 -17.08 5.19 6.66
C GLY A 228 -15.71 4.88 7.25
N ILE A 229 -14.81 5.86 7.27
CA ILE A 229 -13.47 5.77 7.84
C ILE A 229 -13.41 6.66 9.06
N SER A 230 -13.27 6.06 10.23
CA SER A 230 -13.16 6.79 11.49
C SER A 230 -11.81 7.46 11.63
N ILE A 231 -11.82 8.74 12.02
CA ILE A 231 -10.63 9.47 12.47
C ILE A 231 -10.50 9.22 13.97
N GLN A 232 -9.43 8.51 14.35
CA GLN A 232 -9.19 8.15 15.74
C GLN A 232 -8.97 9.41 16.60
N ASP A 233 -9.58 9.42 17.78
CA ASP A 233 -9.27 10.38 18.84
C ASP A 233 -7.87 10.10 19.38
N PRO A 234 -6.90 11.06 19.28
CA PRO A 234 -5.54 10.85 19.77
C PRO A 234 -5.47 10.74 21.31
N GLY A 235 -6.55 11.03 21.98
CA GLY A 235 -6.58 11.11 23.44
C GLY A 235 -6.10 12.44 24.01
N PRO A 236 -6.22 12.61 25.32
CA PRO A 236 -5.71 13.79 26.02
C PRO A 236 -4.17 13.87 25.99
N ALA A 237 -3.63 15.07 26.19
CA ALA A 237 -2.20 15.35 26.12
C ALA A 237 -1.35 14.63 27.20
N ASP A 238 -1.97 13.96 28.17
CA ASP A 238 -1.32 13.15 29.20
C ASP A 238 -0.89 11.74 28.71
N GLY A 239 -1.14 11.43 27.43
CA GLY A 239 -0.74 10.16 26.81
C GLY A 239 -1.69 9.01 27.07
N LEU A 240 -2.86 9.23 27.67
CA LEU A 240 -3.91 8.22 27.76
C LEU A 240 -4.54 7.99 26.38
N PRO A 241 -4.88 6.74 26.03
CA PRO A 241 -5.56 6.46 24.77
C PRO A 241 -6.90 7.22 24.69
N GLY A 242 -7.19 7.79 23.52
CA GLY A 242 -8.51 8.35 23.22
C GLY A 242 -9.59 7.26 23.30
N THR A 243 -10.77 7.64 23.76
CA THR A 243 -11.87 6.70 24.03
C THR A 243 -12.80 6.44 22.87
N GLY A 244 -12.47 6.97 21.66
CA GLY A 244 -13.35 6.84 20.51
C GLY A 244 -12.75 7.38 19.21
N TYR A 245 -13.56 8.03 18.44
CA TYR A 245 -13.17 8.72 17.20
C TYR A 245 -13.71 10.14 17.20
N MET A 246 -12.98 11.06 16.54
CA MET A 246 -13.35 12.46 16.45
C MET A 246 -14.38 12.71 15.35
N ASP A 247 -14.26 11.97 14.23
CA ASP A 247 -15.10 12.16 13.04
C ASP A 247 -15.11 10.89 12.18
N VAL A 248 -15.98 10.88 11.16
CA VAL A 248 -16.05 9.81 10.15
C VAL A 248 -16.02 10.43 8.76
N LEU A 249 -15.02 10.08 7.96
CA LEU A 249 -14.94 10.41 6.55
C LEU A 249 -15.70 9.36 5.72
N TYR A 250 -16.53 9.82 4.78
CA TYR A 250 -17.26 8.95 3.88
C TYR A 250 -16.63 8.99 2.48
N LEU A 251 -15.94 7.91 2.10
CA LEU A 251 -15.09 7.82 0.91
C LEU A 251 -15.50 6.67 -0.01
N THR A 252 -15.19 6.83 -1.31
CA THR A 252 -15.20 5.75 -2.29
C THR A 252 -14.13 6.04 -3.34
N ASN A 253 -13.33 5.04 -3.71
CA ASN A 253 -12.21 5.13 -4.66
C ASN A 253 -11.22 6.28 -4.34
N LEU A 254 -10.96 6.50 -3.06
CA LEU A 254 -10.07 7.56 -2.54
C LEU A 254 -9.30 7.06 -1.31
N SER A 255 -8.24 7.78 -0.99
CA SER A 255 -7.43 7.66 0.24
C SER A 255 -7.42 8.97 1.01
#